data_f1a3e299482e15dc5c3bca531e41b7cf
#
_entry.id   f1a3e299482e15dc5c3bca531e41b7cf
#
_cell.length_a   1.000
_cell.length_b   1.000
_cell.length_c   1.000
_cell.angle_alpha   90.00
_cell.angle_beta   90.00
_cell.angle_gamma   90.00
#
_symmetry.space_group_name_H-M   'P 1'
#
loop_
_entity.id
_entity.type
_entity.pdbx_description
1 polymer ?
#
loop_
_entity_poly.entity_id
_entity_poly.type
_entity_poly.pdbx_seq_one_letter_code
_entity_poly.pdbx_strand_id
1 'polypeptide(L)'
;MIRFCYVTLAVILISTNASAMISGEEDYQRADTLHRLADKVYSLGVVPEWIGDSHYFWYKNRERTGSVFYLVNAENGEKQRAGTLEELKKLLPEIWKVTDKKEKKKPVAKDGKVMSPDGKWLAYIRDNNVYIASSDKNQGEEVPLSIDGTFDCFYDANLIWSPDSKKIATLKTRQANCRRIPLLESAPKTQLQPLLHWRNYAKPGDVLPVSVPVLFDVEHRKQIPLDTRGYENQFSLSLTGWREDSRGFTFEFNRRGHQQYIVGEVNAQNGMIRHLVDEKSDTFISYINNYRYDLNDGMEILWMSERDGWRHLYRIDGKTGEVKNQITRGEWVVRKVIFVDAGQQRIYFMASGLNKKEDPYNQHYCCVNFDGTGFQDLTPENANHKVILSKDRSYFVDVYS
;
A
#
# COMPACT_ATOMS: atom_id res chain seq x y z
N MET A 1 -60.58 37.88 56.03
CA MET A 1 -60.21 38.81 54.94
C MET A 1 -58.96 38.26 54.29
N ILE A 2 -59.12 37.44 53.24
CA ILE A 2 -58.04 36.69 52.56
C ILE A 2 -57.72 37.48 51.31
N ARG A 3 -56.46 38.00 51.23
CA ARG A 3 -55.93 38.67 50.01
C ARG A 3 -55.27 37.65 49.13
N PHE A 4 -55.80 37.41 47.96
CA PHE A 4 -55.13 36.68 46.88
C PHE A 4 -54.13 37.58 46.14
N CYS A 5 -52.87 37.16 46.13
CA CYS A 5 -51.82 37.79 45.35
C CYS A 5 -51.74 37.03 44.01
N TYR A 6 -52.13 37.63 42.91
CA TYR A 6 -51.90 37.11 41.58
C TYR A 6 -50.44 37.39 41.17
N VAL A 7 -49.64 36.36 40.99
CA VAL A 7 -48.34 36.43 40.37
C VAL A 7 -48.57 36.19 38.88
N THR A 8 -48.41 37.23 38.08
CA THR A 8 -48.42 37.13 36.60
C THR A 8 -47.06 36.61 36.15
N LEU A 9 -46.99 35.37 35.73
CA LEU A 9 -45.78 34.81 35.10
C LEU A 9 -45.69 35.25 33.65
N ALA A 10 -44.85 36.22 33.35
CA ALA A 10 -44.52 36.60 31.98
C ALA A 10 -43.59 35.56 31.39
N VAL A 11 -44.11 34.67 30.54
CA VAL A 11 -43.27 33.78 29.73
C VAL A 11 -42.73 34.62 28.56
N ILE A 12 -41.44 34.98 28.65
CA ILE A 12 -40.70 35.53 27.54
C ILE A 12 -40.36 34.37 26.61
N LEU A 13 -41.13 34.20 25.54
CA LEU A 13 -40.77 33.35 24.40
C LEU A 13 -39.59 34.02 23.65
N ILE A 14 -38.39 33.62 23.97
CA ILE A 14 -37.22 33.90 23.12
C ILE A 14 -37.38 32.97 21.91
N SER A 15 -37.99 33.44 20.85
CA SER A 15 -37.88 32.81 19.54
C SER A 15 -36.44 32.98 19.06
N THR A 16 -35.62 31.99 19.31
CA THR A 16 -34.37 31.84 18.54
C THR A 16 -34.78 31.53 17.12
N ASN A 17 -34.79 32.52 16.26
CA ASN A 17 -34.78 32.32 14.82
C ASN A 17 -33.47 31.61 14.49
N ALA A 18 -33.48 30.27 14.56
CA ALA A 18 -32.56 29.46 13.82
C ALA A 18 -32.94 29.65 12.34
N SER A 19 -32.47 30.71 11.73
CA SER A 19 -32.46 30.82 10.28
C SER A 19 -31.58 29.64 9.83
N ALA A 20 -32.22 28.55 9.38
CA ALA A 20 -31.52 27.60 8.54
C ALA A 20 -30.94 28.48 7.41
N MET A 21 -29.61 28.60 7.37
CA MET A 21 -28.93 29.18 6.23
C MET A 21 -29.26 28.26 5.06
N ILE A 22 -30.36 28.54 4.36
CA ILE A 22 -30.54 28.03 3.02
C ILE A 22 -29.46 28.74 2.22
N SER A 23 -28.41 28.01 1.81
CA SER A 23 -27.39 28.50 0.92
C SER A 23 -28.09 29.09 -0.30
N GLY A 24 -28.08 30.40 -0.44
CA GLY A 24 -28.68 31.10 -1.57
C GLY A 24 -27.79 30.93 -2.81
N GLU A 25 -28.31 31.29 -3.96
CA GLU A 25 -27.56 31.27 -5.23
C GLU A 25 -26.27 32.11 -5.13
N GLU A 26 -26.25 33.16 -4.31
CA GLU A 26 -25.06 33.94 -4.02
C GLU A 26 -23.94 33.14 -3.32
N ASP A 27 -24.29 32.18 -2.47
CA ASP A 27 -23.31 31.33 -1.81
C ASP A 27 -22.71 30.32 -2.79
N TYR A 28 -23.50 29.80 -3.73
CA TYR A 28 -23.00 28.98 -4.81
C TYR A 28 -22.11 29.74 -5.78
N GLN A 29 -22.48 30.97 -6.15
CA GLN A 29 -21.66 31.85 -6.96
C GLN A 29 -20.35 32.22 -6.24
N ARG A 30 -20.40 32.42 -4.92
CA ARG A 30 -19.22 32.65 -4.10
C ARG A 30 -18.34 31.43 -4.02
N ALA A 31 -18.88 30.22 -3.87
CA ALA A 31 -18.16 28.97 -3.90
C ALA A 31 -17.47 28.73 -5.26
N ASP A 32 -18.16 29.02 -6.36
CA ASP A 32 -17.58 28.99 -7.71
C ASP A 32 -16.42 29.99 -7.90
N THR A 33 -16.52 31.16 -7.25
CA THR A 33 -15.42 32.15 -7.28
C THR A 33 -14.23 31.72 -6.43
N LEU A 34 -14.40 30.89 -5.39
CA LEU A 34 -13.30 30.35 -4.60
C LEU A 34 -12.36 29.47 -5.45
N HIS A 35 -12.89 28.67 -6.37
CA HIS A 35 -12.06 27.93 -7.32
C HIS A 35 -11.22 28.83 -8.22
N ARG A 36 -11.73 30.00 -8.59
CA ARG A 36 -11.00 31.02 -9.37
C ARG A 36 -9.99 31.80 -8.53
N LEU A 37 -10.16 31.84 -7.19
CA LEU A 37 -9.17 32.43 -6.28
C LEU A 37 -7.90 31.58 -6.19
N ALA A 38 -7.99 30.27 -6.35
CA ALA A 38 -6.82 29.38 -6.47
C ALA A 38 -5.90 29.83 -7.61
N ASP A 39 -6.46 30.42 -8.67
CA ASP A 39 -5.71 31.01 -9.78
C ASP A 39 -4.96 32.28 -9.44
N LYS A 40 -5.27 32.92 -8.32
CA LYS A 40 -4.60 34.16 -7.84
C LYS A 40 -3.54 33.90 -6.77
N VAL A 41 -3.36 32.63 -6.37
CA VAL A 41 -2.31 32.25 -5.43
C VAL A 41 -1.04 31.91 -6.20
N TYR A 42 0.07 32.51 -5.80
CA TYR A 42 1.37 32.40 -6.47
C TYR A 42 2.36 31.73 -5.51
N SER A 43 3.36 31.07 -6.05
CA SER A 43 4.44 30.41 -5.32
C SER A 43 3.95 29.32 -4.35
N LEU A 44 2.91 28.58 -4.73
CA LEU A 44 2.36 27.47 -3.99
C LEU A 44 3.25 26.25 -4.15
N GLY A 45 4.03 25.94 -3.12
CA GLY A 45 4.75 24.67 -3.00
C GLY A 45 5.76 24.40 -4.12
N VAL A 46 6.77 23.65 -3.80
CA VAL A 46 7.76 23.13 -4.76
C VAL A 46 7.41 21.67 -5.04
N VAL A 47 7.21 21.31 -6.31
CA VAL A 47 7.15 19.93 -6.75
C VAL A 47 8.41 19.66 -7.56
N PRO A 48 9.50 19.17 -6.93
CA PRO A 48 10.75 18.94 -7.61
C PRO A 48 10.67 17.72 -8.53
N GLU A 49 11.25 17.87 -9.71
CA GLU A 49 11.51 16.77 -10.64
C GLU A 49 13.02 16.57 -10.76
N TRP A 50 13.51 15.44 -10.25
CA TRP A 50 14.92 15.10 -10.29
C TRP A 50 15.36 14.71 -11.71
N ILE A 51 16.57 15.11 -12.10
CA ILE A 51 17.10 14.87 -13.45
C ILE A 51 18.01 13.63 -13.41
N GLY A 52 17.45 12.47 -13.78
CA GLY A 52 18.17 11.20 -13.80
C GLY A 52 18.79 10.88 -12.43
N ASP A 53 20.04 10.43 -12.44
CA ASP A 53 20.83 10.11 -11.24
C ASP A 53 21.73 11.30 -10.82
N SER A 54 21.45 12.52 -11.33
CA SER A 54 22.23 13.72 -11.00
C SER A 54 21.77 14.35 -9.68
N HIS A 55 22.61 15.24 -9.13
CA HIS A 55 22.28 16.08 -7.98
C HIS A 55 21.46 17.34 -8.36
N TYR A 56 20.91 17.39 -9.57
CA TYR A 56 20.06 18.48 -10.02
C TYR A 56 18.59 18.09 -10.02
N PHE A 57 17.74 19.02 -9.62
CA PHE A 57 16.31 18.96 -9.82
C PHE A 57 15.78 20.25 -10.40
N TRP A 58 14.65 20.18 -11.06
CA TRP A 58 13.95 21.36 -11.51
C TRP A 58 12.51 21.38 -10.98
N TYR A 59 11.94 22.56 -10.92
CA TYR A 59 10.53 22.72 -10.61
C TYR A 59 9.95 23.93 -11.34
N LYS A 60 8.62 23.86 -11.55
CA LYS A 60 7.82 24.96 -12.12
C LYS A 60 7.14 25.69 -10.97
N ASN A 61 7.20 27.01 -11.02
CA ASN A 61 6.44 27.87 -10.11
C ASN A 61 5.56 28.83 -10.90
N ARG A 62 4.51 29.34 -10.28
CA ARG A 62 3.63 30.36 -10.86
C ARG A 62 3.91 31.69 -10.18
N GLU A 63 4.27 32.67 -10.97
CA GLU A 63 4.44 34.08 -10.56
C GLU A 63 3.33 34.93 -11.17
N ARG A 64 3.22 36.19 -10.75
CA ARG A 64 2.21 37.12 -11.29
C ARG A 64 2.32 37.31 -12.81
N THR A 65 3.52 37.22 -13.34
CA THR A 65 3.86 37.38 -14.76
C THR A 65 3.75 36.12 -15.59
N GLY A 66 3.43 34.98 -14.95
CA GLY A 66 3.32 33.69 -15.62
C GLY A 66 4.08 32.57 -14.94
N SER A 67 4.27 31.46 -15.66
CA SER A 67 5.06 30.33 -15.17
C SER A 67 6.54 30.59 -15.29
N VAL A 68 7.31 30.21 -14.27
CA VAL A 68 8.76 30.30 -14.24
C VAL A 68 9.33 28.94 -13.83
N PHE A 69 10.45 28.58 -14.41
CA PHE A 69 11.14 27.33 -14.19
C PHE A 69 12.46 27.57 -13.45
N TYR A 70 12.76 26.71 -12.53
CA TYR A 70 13.96 26.78 -11.72
C TYR A 70 14.74 25.48 -11.82
N LEU A 71 16.05 25.57 -12.06
CA LEU A 71 17.02 24.49 -11.94
C LEU A 71 17.82 24.69 -10.66
N VAL A 72 17.92 23.66 -9.84
CA VAL A 72 18.61 23.73 -8.56
C VAL A 72 19.66 22.63 -8.49
N ASN A 73 20.87 23.03 -8.09
CA ASN A 73 21.93 22.11 -7.71
C ASN A 73 21.75 21.77 -6.21
N ALA A 74 21.44 20.53 -5.87
CA ALA A 74 21.22 20.10 -4.49
C ALA A 74 22.51 20.02 -3.66
N GLU A 75 23.70 19.98 -4.29
CA GLU A 75 24.99 19.92 -3.62
C GLU A 75 25.39 21.24 -3.01
N ASN A 76 25.18 22.36 -3.74
CA ASN A 76 25.63 23.69 -3.33
C ASN A 76 24.50 24.70 -3.16
N GLY A 77 23.24 24.34 -3.50
CA GLY A 77 22.09 25.20 -3.39
C GLY A 77 21.96 26.27 -4.48
N GLU A 78 22.83 26.26 -5.51
CA GLU A 78 22.73 27.19 -6.63
C GLU A 78 21.43 27.03 -7.39
N LYS A 79 20.79 28.16 -7.68
CA LYS A 79 19.48 28.21 -8.32
C LYS A 79 19.53 29.07 -9.59
N GLN A 80 19.15 28.50 -10.71
CA GLN A 80 19.03 29.18 -12.00
C GLN A 80 17.56 29.30 -12.41
N ARG A 81 17.18 30.40 -13.06
CA ARG A 81 15.83 30.76 -13.43
C ARG A 81 15.69 30.88 -14.94
N ALA A 82 14.58 30.37 -15.51
CA ALA A 82 14.24 30.50 -16.92
C ALA A 82 12.73 30.72 -17.10
N GLY A 83 12.33 31.34 -18.20
CA GLY A 83 10.92 31.58 -18.54
C GLY A 83 10.24 30.33 -19.10
N THR A 84 11.00 29.42 -19.71
CA THR A 84 10.51 28.17 -20.30
C THR A 84 11.37 26.98 -19.90
N LEU A 85 10.81 25.77 -20.02
CA LEU A 85 11.58 24.56 -19.79
C LEU A 85 12.70 24.34 -20.83
N GLU A 86 12.47 24.76 -22.06
CA GLU A 86 13.46 24.72 -23.13
C GLU A 86 14.66 25.63 -22.86
N GLU A 87 14.42 26.81 -22.34
CA GLU A 87 15.50 27.71 -21.89
C GLU A 87 16.27 27.07 -20.71
N LEU A 88 15.55 26.48 -19.75
CA LEU A 88 16.17 25.81 -18.62
C LEU A 88 17.09 24.66 -19.07
N LYS A 89 16.67 23.87 -20.05
CA LYS A 89 17.45 22.76 -20.63
C LYS A 89 18.73 23.23 -21.32
N LYS A 90 18.76 24.45 -21.82
CA LYS A 90 19.95 25.04 -22.48
C LYS A 90 21.02 25.47 -21.47
N LEU A 91 20.68 25.66 -20.20
CA LEU A 91 21.63 26.10 -19.19
C LEU A 91 22.69 25.04 -18.87
N LEU A 92 22.26 23.75 -18.82
CA LEU A 92 23.14 22.60 -18.58
C LEU A 92 22.70 21.41 -19.46
N PRO A 93 22.99 21.45 -20.77
CA PRO A 93 22.46 20.42 -21.70
C PRO A 93 22.91 19.00 -21.41
N GLU A 94 24.06 18.83 -20.77
CA GLU A 94 24.66 17.53 -20.45
C GLU A 94 23.87 16.73 -19.44
N ILE A 95 23.26 17.37 -18.44
CA ILE A 95 22.51 16.66 -17.38
C ILE A 95 21.17 16.08 -17.90
N TRP A 96 20.60 16.64 -18.96
CA TRP A 96 19.34 16.20 -19.56
C TRP A 96 19.48 14.99 -20.50
N LYS A 97 20.71 14.57 -20.81
CA LYS A 97 21.00 13.43 -21.70
C LYS A 97 20.89 12.08 -20.99
N VAL A 98 20.62 12.06 -19.70
CA VAL A 98 20.47 10.83 -18.91
C VAL A 98 19.17 10.16 -19.30
N THR A 99 19.26 9.09 -20.09
CA THR A 99 18.13 8.25 -20.46
C THR A 99 17.73 7.37 -19.29
N ASP A 100 16.49 7.49 -18.82
CA ASP A 100 15.92 6.51 -17.90
C ASP A 100 16.08 5.11 -18.50
N LYS A 101 16.87 4.27 -17.86
CA LYS A 101 16.86 2.83 -18.14
C LYS A 101 15.48 2.33 -17.74
N LYS A 102 14.62 2.10 -18.74
CA LYS A 102 13.32 1.46 -18.52
C LYS A 102 13.57 0.12 -17.83
N GLU A 103 13.10 -0.03 -16.62
CA GLU A 103 13.05 -1.34 -15.97
C GLU A 103 12.35 -2.31 -16.93
N LYS A 104 13.01 -3.43 -17.20
CA LYS A 104 12.40 -4.50 -18.00
C LYS A 104 11.22 -5.03 -17.18
N LYS A 105 10.00 -4.72 -17.62
CA LYS A 105 8.80 -5.36 -17.07
C LYS A 105 8.96 -6.86 -17.25
N LYS A 106 8.76 -7.62 -16.15
CA LYS A 106 8.66 -9.09 -16.20
C LYS A 106 7.62 -9.45 -17.28
N PRO A 107 7.86 -10.47 -18.10
CA PRO A 107 6.92 -10.86 -19.15
C PRO A 107 5.58 -11.22 -18.51
N VAL A 108 4.57 -10.39 -18.73
CA VAL A 108 3.19 -10.70 -18.41
C VAL A 108 2.68 -11.63 -19.49
N ALA A 109 2.20 -12.80 -19.10
CA ALA A 109 1.62 -13.75 -20.02
C ALA A 109 0.46 -13.12 -20.81
N LYS A 110 0.46 -13.32 -22.10
CA LYS A 110 -0.71 -13.08 -22.95
C LYS A 110 -1.75 -14.17 -22.65
N ASP A 111 -3.01 -13.80 -22.59
CA ASP A 111 -4.17 -14.70 -22.49
C ASP A 111 -4.29 -15.52 -21.17
N GLY A 112 -3.91 -14.93 -20.03
CA GLY A 112 -4.09 -15.57 -18.72
C GLY A 112 -3.15 -16.75 -18.43
N LYS A 113 -2.14 -16.99 -19.29
CA LYS A 113 -1.13 -18.02 -19.11
C LYS A 113 0.15 -17.42 -18.52
N VAL A 114 0.76 -18.09 -17.53
CA VAL A 114 1.97 -17.65 -16.84
C VAL A 114 3.14 -18.56 -17.24
N MET A 115 4.17 -17.97 -17.87
CA MET A 115 5.36 -18.73 -18.31
C MET A 115 6.28 -19.04 -17.13
N SER A 116 6.83 -20.26 -17.11
CA SER A 116 7.88 -20.64 -16.15
C SER A 116 9.15 -19.78 -16.35
N PRO A 117 9.96 -19.52 -15.31
CA PRO A 117 11.20 -18.76 -15.41
C PRO A 117 12.19 -19.30 -16.44
N ASP A 118 12.26 -20.63 -16.65
CA ASP A 118 13.11 -21.29 -17.65
C ASP A 118 12.52 -21.27 -19.06
N GLY A 119 11.27 -20.76 -19.21
CA GLY A 119 10.60 -20.62 -20.50
C GLY A 119 10.04 -21.90 -21.10
N LYS A 120 10.08 -23.05 -20.39
CA LYS A 120 9.65 -24.34 -20.94
C LYS A 120 8.17 -24.64 -20.77
N TRP A 121 7.52 -24.05 -19.78
CA TRP A 121 6.14 -24.36 -19.43
C TRP A 121 5.27 -23.11 -19.36
N LEU A 122 3.98 -23.30 -19.63
CA LEU A 122 2.92 -22.32 -19.44
C LEU A 122 1.94 -22.91 -18.42
N ALA A 123 1.68 -22.19 -17.31
CA ALA A 123 0.66 -22.52 -16.33
C ALA A 123 -0.58 -21.64 -16.53
N TYR A 124 -1.76 -22.22 -16.36
CA TYR A 124 -3.04 -21.49 -16.50
C TYR A 124 -4.19 -22.23 -15.83
N ILE A 125 -5.32 -21.53 -15.70
CA ILE A 125 -6.56 -22.12 -15.19
C ILE A 125 -7.46 -22.48 -16.36
N ARG A 126 -8.01 -23.71 -16.34
CA ARG A 126 -9.09 -24.15 -17.21
C ARG A 126 -10.08 -25.00 -16.39
N ASP A 127 -11.36 -24.74 -16.58
CA ASP A 127 -12.45 -25.43 -15.87
C ASP A 127 -12.21 -25.50 -14.35
N ASN A 128 -11.81 -24.35 -13.77
CA ASN A 128 -11.49 -24.16 -12.33
C ASN A 128 -10.27 -24.99 -11.82
N ASN A 129 -9.48 -25.60 -12.71
CA ASN A 129 -8.33 -26.43 -12.38
C ASN A 129 -7.04 -25.85 -12.96
N VAL A 130 -5.91 -26.19 -12.32
CA VAL A 130 -4.55 -25.81 -12.74
C VAL A 130 -4.06 -26.76 -13.82
N TYR A 131 -3.62 -26.19 -14.93
CA TYR A 131 -3.00 -26.89 -16.05
C TYR A 131 -1.62 -26.34 -16.32
N ILE A 132 -0.76 -27.21 -16.85
CA ILE A 132 0.51 -26.82 -17.48
C ILE A 132 0.54 -27.33 -18.93
N ALA A 133 1.18 -26.57 -19.80
CA ALA A 133 1.44 -26.97 -21.18
C ALA A 133 2.89 -26.65 -21.57
N SER A 134 3.48 -27.41 -22.48
CA SER A 134 4.75 -27.03 -23.07
C SER A 134 4.66 -25.69 -23.77
N SER A 135 5.68 -24.85 -23.61
CA SER A 135 5.77 -23.57 -24.33
C SER A 135 6.08 -23.78 -25.82
N ASP A 136 6.64 -24.96 -26.19
CA ASP A 136 6.85 -25.34 -27.56
C ASP A 136 5.53 -25.85 -28.17
N LYS A 137 5.01 -25.11 -29.13
CA LYS A 137 3.74 -25.42 -29.82
C LYS A 137 3.75 -26.77 -30.54
N ASN A 138 4.92 -27.32 -30.85
CA ASN A 138 5.07 -28.61 -31.53
C ASN A 138 5.03 -29.80 -30.58
N GLN A 139 5.21 -29.59 -29.27
CA GLN A 139 5.20 -30.63 -28.25
C GLN A 139 3.87 -30.80 -27.52
N GLY A 140 2.83 -30.17 -27.94
CA GLY A 140 1.40 -30.33 -27.61
C GLY A 140 0.96 -30.97 -26.27
N GLU A 141 1.86 -31.23 -25.35
CA GLU A 141 1.54 -31.89 -24.09
C GLU A 141 0.87 -30.87 -23.14
N GLU A 142 -0.36 -31.15 -22.81
CA GLU A 142 -1.14 -30.42 -21.82
C GLU A 142 -1.50 -31.36 -20.66
N VAL A 143 -1.18 -30.95 -19.45
CA VAL A 143 -1.31 -31.78 -18.27
C VAL A 143 -2.07 -31.05 -17.16
N PRO A 144 -3.14 -31.68 -16.59
CA PRO A 144 -3.78 -31.16 -15.39
C PRO A 144 -2.88 -31.43 -14.19
N LEU A 145 -2.68 -30.41 -13.35
CA LEU A 145 -2.08 -30.54 -12.01
C LEU A 145 -3.16 -30.72 -10.93
N SER A 146 -4.40 -30.35 -11.23
CA SER A 146 -5.57 -30.59 -10.38
C SER A 146 -6.76 -31.02 -11.21
N ILE A 147 -7.71 -31.75 -10.57
CA ILE A 147 -8.96 -32.24 -11.19
C ILE A 147 -10.18 -32.03 -10.29
N ASP A 148 -9.99 -31.39 -9.15
CA ASP A 148 -11.00 -31.26 -8.09
C ASP A 148 -11.49 -29.81 -7.92
N GLY A 149 -11.19 -28.97 -8.90
CA GLY A 149 -11.73 -27.61 -9.01
C GLY A 149 -13.19 -27.63 -9.49
N THR A 150 -14.04 -26.87 -8.85
CA THR A 150 -15.46 -26.69 -9.19
C THR A 150 -15.83 -25.21 -9.24
N PHE A 151 -17.04 -24.88 -9.69
CA PHE A 151 -17.53 -23.50 -9.67
C PHE A 151 -17.52 -22.90 -8.26
N ASP A 152 -17.84 -23.69 -7.23
CA ASP A 152 -17.90 -23.22 -5.83
C ASP A 152 -16.56 -23.37 -5.10
N CYS A 153 -15.59 -24.08 -5.67
CA CYS A 153 -14.28 -24.29 -5.08
C CYS A 153 -13.22 -24.41 -6.19
N PHE A 154 -12.60 -23.30 -6.53
CA PHE A 154 -11.76 -23.16 -7.71
C PHE A 154 -10.31 -22.76 -7.35
N TYR A 155 -9.40 -22.97 -8.29
CA TYR A 155 -8.03 -22.48 -8.21
C TYR A 155 -7.93 -21.09 -8.80
N ASP A 156 -7.23 -20.17 -8.10
CA ASP A 156 -7.07 -18.79 -8.53
C ASP A 156 -6.10 -18.68 -9.71
N ALA A 157 -6.36 -17.70 -10.58
CA ALA A 157 -5.51 -17.43 -11.73
C ALA A 157 -4.15 -16.82 -11.37
N ASN A 158 -3.96 -16.42 -10.12
CA ASN A 158 -2.66 -15.95 -9.62
C ASN A 158 -1.73 -17.13 -9.36
N LEU A 159 -1.19 -17.69 -10.45
CA LEU A 159 -0.22 -18.77 -10.43
C LEU A 159 1.18 -18.19 -10.32
N ILE A 160 1.95 -18.59 -9.29
CA ILE A 160 3.32 -18.13 -9.10
C ILE A 160 4.31 -19.29 -9.19
N TRP A 161 5.18 -19.24 -10.18
CA TRP A 161 6.26 -20.21 -10.36
C TRP A 161 7.37 -20.04 -9.32
N SER A 162 7.93 -21.15 -8.86
CA SER A 162 9.22 -21.11 -8.15
C SER A 162 10.33 -20.63 -9.08
N PRO A 163 11.35 -19.92 -8.59
CA PRO A 163 12.48 -19.46 -9.41
C PRO A 163 13.17 -20.56 -10.21
N ASP A 164 13.23 -21.79 -9.69
CA ASP A 164 13.80 -22.96 -10.36
C ASP A 164 12.85 -23.66 -11.36
N SER A 165 11.63 -23.10 -11.57
CA SER A 165 10.61 -23.62 -12.49
C SER A 165 10.05 -25.02 -12.15
N LYS A 166 10.32 -25.56 -10.96
CA LYS A 166 9.90 -26.91 -10.60
C LYS A 166 8.57 -26.98 -9.86
N LYS A 167 8.09 -25.84 -9.34
CA LYS A 167 6.88 -25.80 -8.52
C LYS A 167 6.00 -24.60 -8.88
N ILE A 168 4.71 -24.74 -8.58
CA ILE A 168 3.70 -23.69 -8.73
C ILE A 168 2.96 -23.55 -7.40
N ALA A 169 2.84 -22.33 -6.90
CA ALA A 169 1.95 -21.98 -5.81
C ALA A 169 0.77 -21.18 -6.33
N THR A 170 -0.40 -21.43 -5.77
CA THR A 170 -1.63 -20.67 -6.00
C THR A 170 -2.54 -20.75 -4.77
N LEU A 171 -3.72 -20.18 -4.87
CA LEU A 171 -4.78 -20.35 -3.88
C LEU A 171 -5.88 -21.27 -4.43
N LYS A 172 -6.48 -22.05 -3.54
CA LYS A 172 -7.77 -22.70 -3.79
C LYS A 172 -8.82 -21.99 -2.97
N THR A 173 -9.81 -21.41 -3.64
CA THR A 173 -10.82 -20.55 -3.03
C THR A 173 -12.18 -21.24 -3.05
N ARG A 174 -12.75 -21.43 -1.86
CA ARG A 174 -14.14 -21.84 -1.68
C ARG A 174 -15.01 -20.58 -1.63
N GLN A 175 -15.96 -20.48 -2.55
CA GLN A 175 -16.90 -19.37 -2.64
C GLN A 175 -17.81 -19.30 -1.41
N ALA A 176 -18.27 -18.11 -1.13
CA ALA A 176 -19.37 -17.86 -0.22
C ALA A 176 -20.59 -17.37 -1.01
N ASN A 177 -21.77 -17.74 -0.54
CA ASN A 177 -23.00 -17.17 -1.09
C ASN A 177 -23.12 -15.72 -0.63
N CYS A 178 -22.61 -14.81 -1.43
CA CYS A 178 -22.55 -13.39 -1.09
C CYS A 178 -23.90 -12.73 -1.35
N ARG A 179 -24.42 -12.02 -0.35
CA ARG A 179 -25.63 -11.21 -0.51
C ARG A 179 -25.38 -10.07 -1.50
N ARG A 180 -26.44 -9.69 -2.18
CA ARG A 180 -26.42 -8.56 -3.13
C ARG A 180 -27.19 -7.39 -2.55
N ILE A 181 -26.69 -6.18 -2.75
CA ILE A 181 -27.41 -4.95 -2.44
C ILE A 181 -27.74 -4.19 -3.72
N PRO A 182 -28.90 -3.53 -3.78
CA PRO A 182 -29.22 -2.63 -4.87
C PRO A 182 -28.48 -1.29 -4.69
N LEU A 183 -27.95 -0.77 -5.78
CA LEU A 183 -27.39 0.57 -5.87
C LEU A 183 -28.17 1.34 -6.93
N LEU A 184 -28.74 2.48 -6.57
CA LEU A 184 -29.48 3.33 -7.48
C LEU A 184 -28.58 4.42 -8.04
N GLU A 185 -28.36 4.42 -9.34
CA GLU A 185 -27.77 5.54 -10.07
C GLU A 185 -28.90 6.50 -10.45
N SER A 186 -29.04 7.58 -9.67
CA SER A 186 -30.18 8.51 -9.79
C SER A 186 -30.17 9.35 -11.08
N ALA A 187 -28.98 9.63 -11.61
CA ALA A 187 -28.80 10.45 -12.81
C ALA A 187 -27.79 9.81 -13.78
N PRO A 188 -28.16 8.70 -14.44
CA PRO A 188 -27.28 8.05 -15.42
C PRO A 188 -27.10 8.95 -16.66
N LYS A 189 -25.91 8.91 -17.25
CA LYS A 189 -25.60 9.71 -18.44
C LYS A 189 -26.28 9.21 -19.71
N THR A 190 -26.81 7.98 -19.69
CA THR A 190 -27.36 7.29 -20.87
C THR A 190 -28.87 7.40 -21.00
N GLN A 191 -29.58 7.78 -19.93
CA GLN A 191 -31.02 7.88 -19.91
C GLN A 191 -31.54 8.82 -18.81
N LEU A 192 -32.82 9.25 -18.90
CA LEU A 192 -33.45 10.11 -17.89
C LEU A 192 -33.84 9.35 -16.61
N GLN A 193 -34.23 8.10 -16.77
CA GLN A 193 -34.70 7.27 -15.66
C GLN A 193 -33.50 6.71 -14.87
N PRO A 194 -33.62 6.58 -13.54
CA PRO A 194 -32.61 5.95 -12.71
C PRO A 194 -32.30 4.52 -13.16
N LEU A 195 -31.05 4.11 -13.00
CA LEU A 195 -30.59 2.74 -13.23
C LEU A 195 -30.37 2.02 -11.90
N LEU A 196 -30.83 0.76 -11.85
CA LEU A 196 -30.63 -0.11 -10.71
C LEU A 196 -29.47 -1.08 -11.00
N HIS A 197 -28.42 -1.00 -10.19
CA HIS A 197 -27.27 -1.90 -10.22
C HIS A 197 -27.33 -2.85 -9.03
N TRP A 198 -26.81 -4.05 -9.20
CA TRP A 198 -26.66 -5.02 -8.13
C TRP A 198 -25.19 -5.27 -7.84
N ARG A 199 -24.78 -5.10 -6.59
CA ARG A 199 -23.42 -5.33 -6.15
C ARG A 199 -23.37 -6.41 -5.08
N ASN A 200 -22.43 -7.36 -5.21
CA ASN A 200 -22.10 -8.28 -4.12
C ASN A 200 -21.55 -7.48 -2.94
N TYR A 201 -22.13 -7.66 -1.77
CA TYR A 201 -21.76 -6.93 -0.58
C TYR A 201 -21.99 -7.79 0.65
N ALA A 202 -20.91 -8.33 1.21
CA ALA A 202 -20.96 -9.06 2.46
C ALA A 202 -21.14 -8.09 3.63
N LYS A 203 -22.13 -8.31 4.48
CA LYS A 203 -22.36 -7.57 5.71
C LYS A 203 -21.65 -8.26 6.88
N PRO A 204 -21.44 -7.57 8.02
CA PRO A 204 -21.00 -8.22 9.25
C PRO A 204 -21.90 -9.42 9.58
N GLY A 205 -21.27 -10.58 9.86
CA GLY A 205 -21.98 -11.85 10.08
C GLY A 205 -22.18 -12.72 8.85
N ASP A 206 -22.02 -12.20 7.64
CA ASP A 206 -22.11 -13.01 6.42
C ASP A 206 -20.89 -13.93 6.28
N VAL A 207 -21.08 -15.07 5.62
CA VAL A 207 -20.00 -15.97 5.26
C VAL A 207 -19.12 -15.31 4.20
N LEU A 208 -17.80 -15.36 4.37
CA LEU A 208 -16.83 -14.87 3.39
C LEU A 208 -16.23 -16.04 2.61
N PRO A 209 -15.73 -15.81 1.38
CA PRO A 209 -14.91 -16.79 0.68
C PRO A 209 -13.70 -17.19 1.54
N VAL A 210 -13.29 -18.45 1.42
CA VAL A 210 -12.12 -18.99 2.12
C VAL A 210 -11.11 -19.47 1.11
N SER A 211 -9.90 -18.92 1.16
CA SER A 211 -8.77 -19.26 0.31
C SER A 211 -7.71 -19.98 1.11
N VAL A 212 -7.13 -21.02 0.56
CA VAL A 212 -6.00 -21.74 1.17
C VAL A 212 -4.85 -21.83 0.16
N PRO A 213 -3.59 -21.76 0.62
CA PRO A 213 -2.45 -21.94 -0.25
C PRO A 213 -2.37 -23.39 -0.75
N VAL A 214 -1.95 -23.56 -1.99
CA VAL A 214 -1.75 -24.84 -2.64
C VAL A 214 -0.39 -24.84 -3.33
N LEU A 215 0.27 -25.99 -3.29
CA LEU A 215 1.58 -26.23 -3.87
C LEU A 215 1.54 -27.42 -4.82
N PHE A 216 2.02 -27.22 -6.04
CA PHE A 216 2.18 -28.27 -7.04
C PHE A 216 3.64 -28.54 -7.34
N ASP A 217 3.98 -29.81 -7.47
CA ASP A 217 5.24 -30.30 -8.03
C ASP A 217 5.03 -30.60 -9.52
N VAL A 218 5.71 -29.80 -10.35
CA VAL A 218 5.53 -29.84 -11.81
C VAL A 218 6.15 -31.11 -12.41
N GLU A 219 7.32 -31.53 -11.91
CA GLU A 219 8.04 -32.72 -12.40
C GLU A 219 7.25 -34.00 -12.11
N HIS A 220 6.73 -34.11 -10.88
CA HIS A 220 5.94 -35.27 -10.46
C HIS A 220 4.45 -35.13 -10.77
N ARG A 221 4.01 -34.01 -11.34
CA ARG A 221 2.61 -33.71 -11.73
C ARG A 221 1.62 -33.97 -10.60
N LYS A 222 1.96 -33.55 -9.39
CA LYS A 222 1.15 -33.78 -8.19
C LYS A 222 1.09 -32.56 -7.28
N GLN A 223 0.03 -32.53 -6.49
CA GLN A 223 -0.10 -31.57 -5.39
C GLN A 223 0.71 -32.07 -4.18
N ILE A 224 1.45 -31.14 -3.55
CA ILE A 224 2.09 -31.37 -2.26
C ILE A 224 1.07 -30.98 -1.17
N PRO A 225 0.72 -31.90 -0.25
CA PRO A 225 -0.27 -31.59 0.78
C PRO A 225 0.22 -30.55 1.76
N LEU A 226 -0.66 -29.61 2.13
CA LEU A 226 -0.42 -28.56 3.13
C LEU A 226 -1.41 -28.74 4.28
N ASP A 227 -0.97 -28.50 5.51
CA ASP A 227 -1.90 -28.39 6.64
C ASP A 227 -2.39 -26.94 6.76
N THR A 228 -3.58 -26.70 6.24
CA THR A 228 -4.20 -25.37 6.20
C THR A 228 -5.25 -25.17 7.29
N ARG A 229 -5.33 -26.05 8.28
CA ARG A 229 -6.22 -25.89 9.43
C ARG A 229 -5.84 -24.64 10.22
N GLY A 230 -6.85 -23.91 10.66
CA GLY A 230 -6.67 -22.65 11.40
C GLY A 230 -6.75 -21.39 10.56
N TYR A 231 -6.81 -21.52 9.21
CA TYR A 231 -6.95 -20.35 8.32
C TYR A 231 -8.38 -20.15 7.79
N GLU A 232 -9.38 -20.90 8.32
CA GLU A 232 -10.75 -20.85 7.82
C GLU A 232 -11.49 -19.57 8.17
N ASN A 233 -11.21 -18.98 9.35
CA ASN A 233 -11.84 -17.74 9.80
C ASN A 233 -11.04 -16.54 9.31
N GLN A 234 -11.01 -16.32 8.00
CA GLN A 234 -10.23 -15.29 7.36
C GLN A 234 -11.07 -14.08 6.92
N PHE A 235 -10.46 -12.91 7.00
CA PHE A 235 -10.86 -11.75 6.21
C PHE A 235 -10.20 -11.81 4.84
N SER A 236 -8.91 -12.16 4.80
CA SER A 236 -8.14 -12.34 3.56
C SER A 236 -6.98 -13.29 3.77
N LEU A 237 -6.60 -13.97 2.70
CA LEU A 237 -5.34 -14.70 2.56
C LEU A 237 -4.77 -14.42 1.17
N SER A 238 -3.49 -14.06 1.09
CA SER A 238 -2.81 -13.74 -0.16
C SER A 238 -1.40 -14.29 -0.20
N LEU A 239 -0.97 -14.76 -1.37
CA LEU A 239 0.42 -15.15 -1.59
C LEU A 239 1.29 -13.91 -1.78
N THR A 240 2.47 -13.89 -1.17
CA THR A 240 3.39 -12.73 -1.25
C THR A 240 4.62 -13.00 -2.10
N GLY A 241 4.99 -14.24 -2.35
CA GLY A 241 6.07 -14.60 -3.28
C GLY A 241 6.92 -15.78 -2.84
N TRP A 242 7.78 -16.20 -3.74
CA TRP A 242 8.78 -17.26 -3.52
C TRP A 242 10.05 -16.70 -2.92
N ARG A 243 10.78 -17.54 -2.20
CA ARG A 243 12.19 -17.32 -1.86
C ARG A 243 13.05 -17.50 -3.11
N GLU A 244 14.14 -16.73 -3.18
CA GLU A 244 15.03 -16.71 -4.36
C GLU A 244 15.64 -18.07 -4.67
N ASP A 245 15.92 -18.87 -3.64
CA ASP A 245 16.46 -20.22 -3.74
C ASP A 245 15.39 -21.33 -3.91
N SER A 246 14.13 -20.96 -4.10
CA SER A 246 12.98 -21.87 -4.27
C SER A 246 12.68 -22.76 -3.06
N ARG A 247 13.28 -22.50 -1.86
CA ARG A 247 13.05 -23.33 -0.65
C ARG A 247 11.62 -23.27 -0.12
N GLY A 248 10.88 -22.19 -0.48
CA GLY A 248 9.52 -21.98 -0.02
C GLY A 248 8.89 -20.71 -0.59
N PHE A 249 7.63 -20.54 -0.31
CA PHE A 249 6.88 -19.32 -0.62
C PHE A 249 6.16 -18.82 0.61
N THR A 250 5.84 -17.52 0.62
CA THR A 250 5.18 -16.87 1.74
C THR A 250 3.76 -16.42 1.40
N PHE A 251 2.93 -16.36 2.43
CA PHE A 251 1.57 -15.83 2.36
C PHE A 251 1.28 -14.98 3.59
N GLU A 252 0.28 -14.12 3.46
CA GLU A 252 -0.24 -13.31 4.55
C GLU A 252 -1.70 -13.66 4.80
N PHE A 253 -2.01 -13.89 6.07
CA PHE A 253 -3.33 -14.21 6.57
C PHE A 253 -3.80 -13.12 7.52
N ASN A 254 -4.98 -12.59 7.25
CA ASN A 254 -5.68 -11.65 8.13
C ASN A 254 -6.95 -12.32 8.65
N ARG A 255 -7.01 -12.55 9.95
CA ARG A 255 -8.17 -13.15 10.58
C ARG A 255 -9.37 -12.21 10.50
N ARG A 256 -10.56 -12.74 10.32
CA ARG A 256 -11.80 -11.98 10.44
C ARG A 256 -11.93 -11.40 11.84
N GLY A 257 -12.22 -10.10 11.94
CA GLY A 257 -12.16 -9.34 13.20
C GLY A 257 -10.81 -8.65 13.42
N HIS A 258 -9.80 -8.96 12.59
CA HIS A 258 -8.50 -8.27 12.56
C HIS A 258 -7.74 -8.31 13.90
N GLN A 259 -7.92 -9.37 14.68
CA GLN A 259 -7.22 -9.59 15.95
C GLN A 259 -5.99 -10.51 15.81
N GLN A 260 -5.76 -11.05 14.62
CA GLN A 260 -4.58 -11.83 14.30
C GLN A 260 -4.16 -11.61 12.84
N TYR A 261 -2.86 -11.40 12.65
CA TYR A 261 -2.25 -11.29 11.34
C TYR A 261 -1.01 -12.18 11.28
N ILE A 262 -0.96 -13.10 10.32
CA ILE A 262 0.11 -14.08 10.19
C ILE A 262 0.84 -13.85 8.87
N VAL A 263 2.17 -13.87 8.93
CA VAL A 263 3.03 -14.11 7.78
C VAL A 263 3.48 -15.55 7.87
N GLY A 264 2.94 -16.40 6.99
CA GLY A 264 3.29 -17.82 6.89
C GLY A 264 4.30 -18.08 5.79
N GLU A 265 5.15 -19.09 5.98
CA GLU A 265 6.04 -19.64 4.95
C GLU A 265 5.77 -21.12 4.78
N VAL A 266 5.55 -21.54 3.54
CA VAL A 266 5.38 -22.93 3.14
C VAL A 266 6.72 -23.47 2.67
N ASN A 267 7.19 -24.57 3.26
CA ASN A 267 8.37 -25.31 2.78
C ASN A 267 8.04 -26.03 1.47
N ALA A 268 8.81 -25.75 0.42
CA ALA A 268 8.55 -26.27 -0.92
C ALA A 268 8.78 -27.77 -1.08
N GLN A 269 9.50 -28.42 -0.18
CA GLN A 269 9.79 -29.87 -0.28
C GLN A 269 8.71 -30.72 0.37
N ASN A 270 8.23 -30.31 1.56
CA ASN A 270 7.36 -31.13 2.39
C ASN A 270 6.00 -30.50 2.70
N GLY A 271 5.76 -29.25 2.28
CA GLY A 271 4.50 -28.55 2.52
C GLY A 271 4.29 -28.06 3.97
N MET A 272 5.29 -28.20 4.86
CA MET A 272 5.16 -27.70 6.23
C MET A 272 5.00 -26.19 6.23
N ILE A 273 4.06 -25.70 7.02
CA ILE A 273 3.82 -24.26 7.23
C ILE A 273 4.42 -23.87 8.57
N ARG A 274 5.17 -22.75 8.57
CA ARG A 274 5.66 -22.11 9.78
C ARG A 274 5.25 -20.63 9.78
N HIS A 275 5.07 -20.06 10.95
CA HIS A 275 4.78 -18.62 11.08
C HIS A 275 6.10 -17.85 11.23
N LEU A 276 6.33 -16.92 10.33
CA LEU A 276 7.42 -15.95 10.41
C LEU A 276 7.03 -14.78 11.32
N VAL A 277 5.75 -14.40 11.26
CA VAL A 277 5.13 -13.40 12.13
C VAL A 277 3.77 -13.94 12.54
N ASP A 278 3.45 -13.87 13.82
CA ASP A 278 2.11 -14.09 14.38
C ASP A 278 1.76 -12.89 15.27
N GLU A 279 1.21 -11.85 14.64
CA GLU A 279 0.79 -10.63 15.33
C GLU A 279 -0.59 -10.84 15.92
N LYS A 280 -0.77 -10.52 17.21
CA LYS A 280 -2.04 -10.63 17.94
C LYS A 280 -2.37 -9.35 18.67
N SER A 281 -3.65 -9.03 18.73
CA SER A 281 -4.18 -7.91 19.49
C SER A 281 -5.54 -8.28 20.06
N ASP A 282 -5.80 -7.86 21.29
CA ASP A 282 -7.11 -8.06 21.91
C ASP A 282 -8.19 -7.15 21.29
N THR A 283 -7.78 -6.13 20.55
CA THR A 283 -8.68 -5.16 19.93
C THR A 283 -8.65 -5.27 18.40
N PHE A 284 -7.67 -4.66 17.77
CA PHE A 284 -7.60 -4.51 16.31
C PHE A 284 -6.14 -4.33 15.85
N ILE A 285 -5.78 -4.97 14.74
CA ILE A 285 -4.51 -4.76 14.06
C ILE A 285 -4.74 -3.87 12.86
N SER A 286 -4.02 -2.75 12.75
CA SER A 286 -4.10 -1.81 11.63
C SER A 286 -3.45 -2.39 10.37
N TYR A 287 -4.03 -3.44 9.82
CA TYR A 287 -3.49 -4.21 8.71
C TYR A 287 -3.29 -3.43 7.41
N ILE A 288 -4.03 -2.34 7.19
CA ILE A 288 -3.89 -1.46 6.01
C ILE A 288 -2.52 -0.75 6.03
N ASN A 289 -1.97 -0.54 7.23
CA ASN A 289 -0.72 0.16 7.46
C ASN A 289 0.44 -0.78 7.80
N ASN A 290 0.26 -2.09 7.61
CA ASN A 290 1.34 -3.05 7.82
C ASN A 290 2.52 -2.74 6.90
N TYR A 291 3.71 -2.99 7.41
CA TYR A 291 4.93 -2.90 6.65
C TYR A 291 5.78 -4.14 6.91
N ARG A 292 6.21 -4.77 5.85
CA ARG A 292 7.14 -5.90 5.85
C ARG A 292 8.25 -5.65 4.86
N TYR A 293 9.47 -5.91 5.26
CA TYR A 293 10.62 -5.91 4.38
C TYR A 293 11.52 -7.10 4.71
N ASP A 294 11.67 -8.01 3.77
CA ASP A 294 12.49 -9.20 3.93
C ASP A 294 13.95 -8.88 3.58
N LEU A 295 14.84 -9.05 4.55
CA LEU A 295 16.28 -8.90 4.38
C LEU A 295 16.89 -10.25 4.04
N ASN A 296 17.89 -10.27 3.13
CA ASN A 296 18.63 -11.46 2.75
C ASN A 296 17.72 -12.66 2.45
N ASP A 297 16.77 -12.44 1.54
CA ASP A 297 15.77 -13.46 1.14
C ASP A 297 14.98 -14.02 2.34
N GLY A 298 14.63 -13.15 3.30
CA GLY A 298 13.80 -13.49 4.46
C GLY A 298 14.55 -14.15 5.61
N MET A 299 15.87 -14.07 5.66
CA MET A 299 16.63 -14.46 6.85
C MET A 299 16.34 -13.57 8.05
N GLU A 300 15.96 -12.33 7.80
CA GLU A 300 15.44 -11.39 8.76
C GLU A 300 14.28 -10.61 8.16
N ILE A 301 13.38 -10.13 9.00
CA ILE A 301 12.20 -9.38 8.58
C ILE A 301 12.15 -8.09 9.39
N LEU A 302 12.05 -6.96 8.69
CA LEU A 302 11.63 -5.69 9.31
C LEU A 302 10.11 -5.65 9.29
N TRP A 303 9.52 -5.55 10.46
CA TRP A 303 8.08 -5.65 10.67
C TRP A 303 7.56 -4.43 11.44
N MET A 304 6.42 -3.89 11.01
CA MET A 304 5.73 -2.83 11.73
C MET A 304 4.63 -3.42 12.61
N SER A 305 4.67 -3.09 13.91
CA SER A 305 3.77 -3.65 14.92
C SER A 305 3.31 -2.58 15.91
N GLU A 306 2.12 -2.77 16.47
CA GLU A 306 1.54 -1.93 17.53
C GLU A 306 1.56 -2.65 18.90
N ARG A 307 2.40 -3.68 19.06
CA ARG A 307 2.43 -4.57 20.24
C ARG A 307 2.80 -3.91 21.56
N ASP A 308 3.43 -2.74 21.53
CA ASP A 308 3.78 -1.94 22.71
C ASP A 308 2.83 -0.76 22.96
N GLY A 309 1.70 -0.70 22.22
CA GLY A 309 0.72 0.37 22.28
C GLY A 309 0.96 1.52 21.30
N TRP A 310 2.11 1.53 20.63
CA TRP A 310 2.48 2.49 19.60
C TRP A 310 2.94 1.76 18.34
N ARG A 311 2.84 2.41 17.16
CA ARG A 311 3.26 1.77 15.91
C ARG A 311 4.75 1.95 15.69
N HIS A 312 5.49 0.86 15.88
CA HIS A 312 6.95 0.83 15.80
C HIS A 312 7.48 -0.26 14.86
N LEU A 313 8.76 -0.15 14.54
CA LEU A 313 9.49 -1.13 13.74
C LEU A 313 10.22 -2.12 14.65
N TYR A 314 10.17 -3.38 14.24
CA TYR A 314 10.80 -4.52 14.90
C TYR A 314 11.63 -5.31 13.89
N ARG A 315 12.72 -5.89 14.36
CA ARG A 315 13.54 -6.83 13.60
C ARG A 315 13.23 -8.23 14.10
N ILE A 316 12.85 -9.11 13.18
CA ILE A 316 12.42 -10.50 13.45
C ILE A 316 13.42 -11.45 12.80
N ASP A 317 13.76 -12.53 13.50
CA ASP A 317 14.52 -13.63 12.94
C ASP A 317 13.64 -14.43 11.98
N GLY A 318 14.01 -14.47 10.71
CA GLY A 318 13.22 -15.14 9.67
C GLY A 318 13.25 -16.66 9.75
N LYS A 319 14.09 -17.27 10.62
CA LYS A 319 14.12 -18.72 10.85
C LYS A 319 13.22 -19.13 12.01
N THR A 320 13.27 -18.38 13.12
CA THR A 320 12.55 -18.72 14.35
C THR A 320 11.22 -18.00 14.49
N GLY A 321 11.04 -16.84 13.83
CA GLY A 321 9.91 -15.93 14.05
C GLY A 321 10.03 -15.08 15.31
N GLU A 322 11.16 -15.17 16.03
CA GLU A 322 11.39 -14.42 17.26
C GLU A 322 11.82 -12.97 16.98
N VAL A 323 11.38 -12.05 17.85
CA VAL A 323 11.81 -10.66 17.80
C VAL A 323 13.27 -10.56 18.25
N LYS A 324 14.17 -10.15 17.36
CA LYS A 324 15.58 -9.89 17.68
C LYS A 324 15.75 -8.59 18.49
N ASN A 325 15.08 -7.53 18.03
CA ASN A 325 15.04 -6.25 18.76
C ASN A 325 13.89 -5.36 18.26
N GLN A 326 13.49 -4.44 19.11
CA GLN A 326 12.67 -3.29 18.73
C GLN A 326 13.59 -2.19 18.17
N ILE A 327 13.28 -1.69 16.97
CA ILE A 327 14.11 -0.71 16.24
C ILE A 327 13.73 0.71 16.66
N THR A 328 12.44 1.02 16.68
CA THR A 328 11.92 2.32 17.12
C THR A 328 11.08 2.18 18.37
N ARG A 329 11.08 3.20 19.25
CA ARG A 329 10.35 3.15 20.52
C ARG A 329 9.98 4.56 21.00
N GLY A 330 8.95 4.66 21.83
CA GLY A 330 8.51 5.93 22.44
C GLY A 330 7.01 6.16 22.30
N GLU A 331 6.52 7.27 22.84
CA GLU A 331 5.10 7.65 22.76
C GLU A 331 4.79 8.41 21.47
N TRP A 332 5.11 7.80 20.33
CA TRP A 332 4.94 8.35 18.98
C TRP A 332 4.80 7.22 17.96
N VAL A 333 4.50 7.51 16.71
CA VAL A 333 4.22 6.49 15.69
C VAL A 333 5.08 6.63 14.45
N VAL A 334 5.53 5.51 13.90
CA VAL A 334 6.02 5.42 12.53
C VAL A 334 4.82 5.50 11.58
N ARG A 335 4.80 6.51 10.72
CA ARG A 335 3.71 6.69 9.74
C ARG A 335 3.90 5.83 8.50
N LYS A 336 5.11 5.87 7.96
CA LYS A 336 5.45 5.19 6.71
C LYS A 336 6.97 5.01 6.61
N VAL A 337 7.42 3.82 6.26
CA VAL A 337 8.80 3.60 5.83
C VAL A 337 8.96 4.13 4.40
N ILE A 338 9.95 4.97 4.19
CA ILE A 338 10.26 5.56 2.89
C ILE A 338 11.19 4.65 2.11
N PHE A 339 12.30 4.20 2.73
CA PHE A 339 13.17 3.18 2.19
C PHE A 339 14.05 2.52 3.27
N VAL A 340 14.58 1.37 2.93
CA VAL A 340 15.55 0.62 3.72
C VAL A 340 16.88 0.61 2.97
N ASP A 341 17.91 1.09 3.63
CA ASP A 341 19.29 0.92 3.17
C ASP A 341 19.88 -0.32 3.85
N ALA A 342 19.82 -1.44 3.15
CA ALA A 342 20.31 -2.71 3.66
C ALA A 342 21.86 -2.73 3.77
N GLY A 343 22.56 -1.97 2.92
CA GLY A 343 24.02 -1.87 2.95
C GLY A 343 24.54 -1.14 4.20
N GLN A 344 23.88 -0.06 4.57
CA GLN A 344 24.19 0.71 5.78
C GLN A 344 23.44 0.22 7.03
N GLN A 345 22.55 -0.77 6.91
CA GLN A 345 21.68 -1.27 7.96
C GLN A 345 20.82 -0.14 8.58
N ARG A 346 20.21 0.71 7.76
CA ARG A 346 19.50 1.92 8.17
C ARG A 346 18.11 1.99 7.55
N ILE A 347 17.14 2.51 8.31
CA ILE A 347 15.77 2.71 7.86
C ILE A 347 15.47 4.20 7.85
N TYR A 348 14.81 4.67 6.79
CA TYR A 348 14.33 6.03 6.64
C TYR A 348 12.80 6.02 6.59
N PHE A 349 12.17 6.86 7.40
CA PHE A 349 10.72 6.80 7.60
C PHE A 349 10.13 8.16 8.00
N MET A 350 8.82 8.29 7.87
CA MET A 350 8.05 9.39 8.43
C MET A 350 7.52 9.00 9.80
N ALA A 351 7.61 9.91 10.75
CA ALA A 351 7.09 9.75 12.12
C ALA A 351 6.15 10.89 12.49
N SER A 352 5.23 10.66 13.43
CA SER A 352 4.34 11.68 13.99
C SER A 352 4.27 11.56 15.51
N GLY A 353 4.09 12.70 16.19
CA GLY A 353 4.02 12.75 17.65
C GLY A 353 5.37 12.75 18.36
N LEU A 354 6.47 12.99 17.63
CA LEU A 354 7.83 13.02 18.20
C LEU A 354 7.99 14.08 19.29
N ASN A 355 7.41 15.25 19.08
CA ASN A 355 7.52 16.38 19.99
C ASN A 355 6.14 16.68 20.63
N LYS A 356 6.03 16.58 21.94
CA LYS A 356 4.78 16.83 22.69
C LYS A 356 4.29 18.29 22.62
N LYS A 357 5.12 19.23 22.16
CA LYS A 357 4.78 20.64 22.03
C LYS A 357 4.26 21.04 20.65
N GLU A 358 4.21 20.08 19.74
CA GLU A 358 3.75 20.28 18.36
C GLU A 358 2.39 19.65 18.12
N ASP A 359 1.79 19.96 16.96
CA ASP A 359 0.64 19.21 16.47
C ASP A 359 1.04 17.72 16.29
N PRO A 360 0.37 16.78 16.97
CA PRO A 360 0.71 15.36 16.88
C PRO A 360 0.52 14.76 15.48
N TYR A 361 -0.10 15.46 14.56
CA TYR A 361 -0.25 15.05 13.16
C TYR A 361 0.92 15.49 12.27
N ASN A 362 1.76 16.42 12.73
CA ASN A 362 2.97 16.79 11.99
C ASN A 362 3.83 15.55 11.74
N GLN A 363 4.32 15.45 10.53
CA GLN A 363 5.16 14.35 10.09
C GLN A 363 6.60 14.84 9.95
N HIS A 364 7.53 14.11 10.55
CA HIS A 364 8.96 14.34 10.48
C HIS A 364 9.64 13.23 9.70
N TYR A 365 10.65 13.57 8.92
CA TYR A 365 11.48 12.61 8.23
C TYR A 365 12.63 12.18 9.12
N CYS A 366 12.70 10.89 9.41
CA CYS A 366 13.63 10.34 10.38
C CYS A 366 14.43 9.19 9.80
N CYS A 367 15.53 8.86 10.46
CA CYS A 367 16.26 7.62 10.21
C CYS A 367 16.73 6.96 11.50
N VAL A 368 17.00 5.65 11.44
CA VAL A 368 17.45 4.83 12.56
C VAL A 368 18.21 3.61 12.04
N ASN A 369 19.19 3.11 12.78
CA ASN A 369 19.88 1.86 12.46
C ASN A 369 19.00 0.64 12.81
N PHE A 370 19.26 -0.52 12.19
CA PHE A 370 18.50 -1.76 12.43
C PHE A 370 18.55 -2.24 13.89
N ASP A 371 19.59 -1.89 14.63
CA ASP A 371 19.73 -2.21 16.06
C ASP A 371 18.99 -1.23 17.00
N GLY A 372 18.39 -0.18 16.43
CA GLY A 372 17.68 0.87 17.16
C GLY A 372 18.55 2.03 17.63
N THR A 373 19.85 2.01 17.34
CA THR A 373 20.77 3.14 17.60
C THR A 373 20.71 4.18 16.50
N GLY A 374 21.32 5.34 16.72
CA GLY A 374 21.52 6.35 15.68
C GLY A 374 20.22 6.97 15.16
N PHE A 375 19.16 7.02 15.98
CA PHE A 375 17.93 7.75 15.64
C PHE A 375 18.25 9.24 15.39
N GLN A 376 17.74 9.76 14.28
CA GLN A 376 17.86 11.18 13.91
C GLN A 376 16.56 11.67 13.32
N ASP A 377 16.09 12.83 13.76
CA ASP A 377 15.10 13.63 13.07
C ASP A 377 15.84 14.50 12.04
N LEU A 378 15.53 14.31 10.77
CA LEU A 378 16.18 15.00 9.64
C LEU A 378 15.44 16.29 9.25
N THR A 379 14.25 16.51 9.79
CA THR A 379 13.39 17.70 9.57
C THR A 379 12.84 18.19 10.90
N PRO A 380 13.70 18.78 11.77
CA PRO A 380 13.36 19.08 13.17
C PRO A 380 12.45 20.32 13.36
N GLU A 381 12.13 21.06 12.30
CA GLU A 381 11.27 22.24 12.37
C GLU A 381 9.83 21.85 12.72
N ASN A 382 9.16 22.69 13.54
CA ASN A 382 7.75 22.48 13.91
C ASN A 382 6.83 22.73 12.72
N ALA A 383 6.65 21.73 11.87
CA ALA A 383 5.83 21.76 10.68
C ALA A 383 5.43 20.35 10.23
N ASN A 384 4.50 20.28 9.30
CA ASN A 384 4.20 19.03 8.61
C ASN A 384 5.09 18.90 7.36
N HIS A 385 6.02 17.95 7.38
CA HIS A 385 7.04 17.76 6.35
C HIS A 385 6.61 16.74 5.29
N LYS A 386 6.97 17.02 4.04
CA LYS A 386 6.85 16.11 2.91
C LYS A 386 8.15 16.07 2.15
N VAL A 387 8.85 14.95 2.19
CA VAL A 387 10.14 14.78 1.53
C VAL A 387 10.00 14.14 0.15
N ILE A 388 10.81 14.61 -0.78
CA ILE A 388 10.92 14.10 -2.15
C ILE A 388 12.39 13.81 -2.41
N LEU A 389 12.73 12.52 -2.49
CA LEU A 389 14.11 12.05 -2.59
C LEU A 389 14.66 12.15 -4.02
N SER A 390 15.97 12.38 -4.14
CA SER A 390 16.70 12.09 -5.37
C SER A 390 16.65 10.59 -5.70
N LYS A 391 16.89 10.23 -6.95
CA LYS A 391 16.80 8.84 -7.40
C LYS A 391 17.85 7.95 -6.72
N ASP A 392 19.03 8.47 -6.48
CA ASP A 392 20.11 7.82 -5.74
C ASP A 392 19.95 7.93 -4.20
N ARG A 393 18.92 8.69 -3.73
CA ARG A 393 18.60 8.94 -2.33
C ARG A 393 19.67 9.69 -1.53
N SER A 394 20.63 10.33 -2.19
CA SER A 394 21.67 11.14 -1.55
C SER A 394 21.14 12.49 -1.07
N TYR A 395 20.07 12.98 -1.70
CA TYR A 395 19.44 14.26 -1.38
C TYR A 395 17.93 14.12 -1.21
N PHE A 396 17.35 15.05 -0.50
CA PHE A 396 15.89 15.22 -0.48
C PHE A 396 15.51 16.70 -0.53
N VAL A 397 14.36 16.97 -1.10
CA VAL A 397 13.70 18.25 -1.00
C VAL A 397 12.59 18.14 0.03
N ASP A 398 12.64 18.97 1.06
CA ASP A 398 11.62 19.07 2.08
C ASP A 398 10.64 20.19 1.71
N VAL A 399 9.37 19.85 1.66
CA VAL A 399 8.26 20.79 1.48
C VAL A 399 7.41 20.73 2.74
N TYR A 400 7.37 21.81 3.48
CA TYR A 400 6.69 21.86 4.77
C TYR A 400 5.72 23.04 4.89
N SER A 401 4.74 22.92 5.78
CA SER A 401 3.70 23.93 6.02
C SER A 401 3.24 23.93 7.48
#